data_f085a410b5f92e700664985324a0ae4f
#
_entry.id   f085a410b5f92e700664985324a0ae4f
#
_cell.length_a   1.000
_cell.length_b   1.000
_cell.length_c   1.000
_cell.angle_alpha   90.00
_cell.angle_beta   90.00
_cell.angle_gamma   90.00
#
_symmetry.space_group_name_H-M   'P 1'
#
loop_
_entity.id
_entity.type
_entity.pdbx_description
1 polymer ?
#
loop_
_entity_poly.entity_id
_entity_poly.type
_entity_poly.pdbx_seq_one_letter_code
_entity_poly.pdbx_strand_id
1 'polypeptide(L)'
;MISGTPVRIAVVFQPGAKARPVWFELNRKQHRIARTTYYWKDRVGDNPLLHFAVVTEGEEALYEIIFNPLDQSWTLHPHQTE
;
A
#
# COMPACT_ATOMS: atom_id res chain seq x y z
N MET A 1 10.57 -11.63 -9.53
CA MET A 1 10.13 -10.34 -10.07
C MET A 1 8.85 -9.90 -9.38
N ILE A 2 8.85 -8.70 -8.89
CA ILE A 2 7.67 -8.16 -8.23
C ILE A 2 6.80 -7.54 -9.32
N SER A 3 5.57 -7.98 -9.39
CA SER A 3 4.63 -7.36 -10.31
C SER A 3 3.55 -6.71 -9.47
N GLY A 4 3.38 -5.42 -9.68
CA GLY A 4 2.36 -4.66 -9.01
C GLY A 4 1.85 -3.61 -9.96
N THR A 5 0.72 -3.05 -9.63
CA THR A 5 0.10 -2.01 -10.43
C THR A 5 0.38 -0.67 -9.77
N PRO A 6 1.04 0.26 -10.46
CA PRO A 6 1.20 1.61 -9.89
C PRO A 6 -0.18 2.22 -9.67
N VAL A 7 -0.36 2.85 -8.52
CA VAL A 7 -1.66 3.42 -8.19
C VAL A 7 -1.48 4.85 -7.70
N ARG A 8 -2.52 5.62 -7.89
CA ARG A 8 -2.67 6.92 -7.27
C ARG A 8 -3.21 6.70 -5.87
N ILE A 9 -2.59 7.35 -4.89
CA ILE A 9 -2.90 7.03 -3.50
C ILE A 9 -2.79 8.29 -2.64
N ALA A 10 -3.61 8.35 -1.61
CA ALA A 10 -3.51 9.39 -0.61
C ALA A 10 -2.97 8.76 0.67
N VAL A 11 -1.95 9.42 1.23
CA VAL A 11 -1.26 8.90 2.42
C VAL A 11 -1.04 10.08 3.36
N VAL A 12 -1.24 9.83 4.65
CA VAL A 12 -0.98 10.83 5.67
C VAL A 12 0.32 10.46 6.36
N PHE A 13 1.28 11.39 6.37
CA PHE A 13 2.51 11.25 7.13
C PHE A 13 2.37 12.06 8.42
N GLN A 14 2.60 11.40 9.55
CA GLN A 14 2.45 12.02 10.85
C GLN A 14 3.75 11.95 11.61
N PRO A 15 4.06 12.99 12.40
CA PRO A 15 5.28 12.93 13.22
C PRO A 15 5.20 11.79 14.22
N GLY A 16 6.31 11.03 14.30
CA GLY A 16 6.39 9.96 15.28
C GLY A 16 5.54 8.75 15.01
N ALA A 17 4.99 8.65 13.79
CA ALA A 17 4.11 7.53 13.44
C ALA A 17 4.39 7.08 12.03
N LYS A 18 3.95 5.88 11.70
CA LYS A 18 4.07 5.36 10.36
C LYS A 18 3.12 6.10 9.43
N ALA A 19 3.46 6.12 8.14
CA ALA A 19 2.56 6.64 7.14
C ALA A 19 1.26 5.86 7.18
N ARG A 20 0.15 6.56 6.95
CA ARG A 20 -1.18 5.95 7.01
C ARG A 20 -1.86 6.11 5.66
N PRO A 21 -1.96 5.03 4.86
CA PRO A 21 -2.69 5.11 3.61
C PRO A 21 -4.18 5.35 3.87
N VAL A 22 -4.79 6.22 3.07
CA VAL A 22 -6.18 6.63 3.27
C VAL A 22 -7.08 6.07 2.18
N TRP A 23 -6.66 6.18 0.93
CA TRP A 23 -7.40 5.61 -0.19
C TRP A 23 -6.44 5.42 -1.37
N PHE A 24 -6.81 4.54 -2.29
CA PHE A 24 -6.09 4.40 -3.54
C PHE A 24 -7.08 4.29 -4.68
N GLU A 25 -6.60 4.57 -5.89
CA GLU A 25 -7.43 4.51 -7.08
C GLU A 25 -6.97 3.35 -7.95
N LEU A 26 -7.91 2.50 -8.31
CA LEU A 26 -7.65 1.36 -9.17
C LEU A 26 -8.77 1.28 -10.18
N ASN A 27 -8.41 1.22 -11.47
CA ASN A 27 -9.38 1.14 -12.56
C ASN A 27 -10.39 2.28 -12.47
N ARG A 28 -9.89 3.50 -12.18
CA ARG A 28 -10.72 4.70 -12.11
C ARG A 28 -11.72 4.67 -10.97
N LYS A 29 -11.52 3.79 -10.03
CA LYS A 29 -12.38 3.70 -8.88
C LYS A 29 -11.57 3.91 -7.62
N GLN A 30 -12.07 4.76 -6.75
CA GLN A 30 -11.40 5.08 -5.50
C GLN A 30 -11.83 4.10 -4.43
N HIS A 31 -10.85 3.48 -3.78
CA HIS A 31 -11.08 2.53 -2.70
C HIS A 31 -10.59 3.13 -1.40
N ARG A 32 -11.51 3.32 -0.46
CA ARG A 32 -11.14 3.86 0.84
C ARG A 32 -10.60 2.74 1.70
N ILE A 33 -9.56 3.06 2.44
CA ILE A 33 -8.88 2.09 3.29
C ILE A 33 -9.48 2.21 4.69
N ALA A 34 -10.01 1.09 5.19
CA ALA A 34 -10.59 1.06 6.52
C ALA A 34 -9.48 1.07 7.58
N ARG A 35 -8.44 0.30 7.35
CA ARG A 35 -7.34 0.23 8.31
C ARG A 35 -6.16 -0.47 7.69
N THR A 36 -4.98 -0.22 8.26
CA THR A 36 -3.76 -0.98 7.95
C THR A 36 -3.64 -2.08 8.99
N THR A 37 -3.65 -3.32 8.54
CA THR A 37 -3.59 -4.45 9.46
C THR A 37 -2.16 -4.86 9.78
N TYR A 38 -1.24 -4.58 8.87
CA TYR A 38 0.12 -5.02 9.05
C TYR A 38 1.06 -4.09 8.30
N TYR A 39 2.28 -3.93 8.82
CA TYR A 39 3.28 -3.07 8.23
C TYR A 39 4.64 -3.71 8.45
N TRP A 40 5.46 -3.75 7.38
CA TRP A 40 6.83 -4.26 7.56
C TRP A 40 7.74 -3.60 6.53
N LYS A 41 9.04 -3.67 6.81
CA LYS A 41 10.07 -3.17 5.92
C LYS A 41 10.74 -4.33 5.24
N ASP A 42 11.15 -4.10 4.01
CA ASP A 42 11.87 -5.09 3.24
C ASP A 42 12.98 -4.39 2.50
N ARG A 43 13.78 -5.15 1.81
CA ARG A 43 14.90 -4.58 1.08
C ARG A 43 15.16 -5.43 -0.16
N VAL A 44 15.29 -4.74 -1.30
CA VAL A 44 15.68 -5.38 -2.54
C VAL A 44 17.01 -4.79 -2.90
N GLY A 45 18.10 -5.55 -2.74
CA GLY A 45 19.43 -5.02 -2.84
C GLY A 45 19.63 -3.99 -1.74
N ASP A 46 20.01 -2.78 -2.13
CA ASP A 46 20.19 -1.67 -1.18
C ASP A 46 18.95 -0.79 -1.12
N ASN A 47 17.89 -1.16 -1.79
CA ASN A 47 16.69 -0.33 -1.91
C ASN A 47 15.67 -0.75 -0.87
N PRO A 48 15.40 0.09 0.15
CA PRO A 48 14.38 -0.26 1.14
C PRO A 48 12.98 -0.13 0.54
N LEU A 49 12.11 -1.02 0.98
CA LEU A 49 10.71 -0.99 0.59
C LEU A 49 9.84 -1.04 1.83
N LEU A 50 8.74 -0.30 1.82
CA LEU A 50 7.80 -0.29 2.92
C LEU A 50 6.51 -0.96 2.46
N HIS A 51 6.09 -1.97 3.21
CA HIS A 51 4.93 -2.78 2.88
C HIS A 51 3.80 -2.49 3.84
N PHE A 52 2.61 -2.34 3.30
CA PHE A 52 1.40 -2.09 4.11
C PHE A 52 0.32 -3.08 3.65
N ALA A 53 -0.18 -3.87 4.58
CA ALA A 53 -1.35 -4.70 4.31
C ALA A 53 -2.57 -3.91 4.79
N VAL A 54 -3.50 -3.64 3.89
CA VAL A 54 -4.63 -2.77 4.17
C VAL A 54 -5.92 -3.47 3.81
N VAL A 55 -6.99 -3.08 4.51
CA VAL A 55 -8.34 -3.58 4.26
C VAL A 55 -9.18 -2.41 3.78
N THR A 56 -9.90 -2.62 2.68
CA THR A 56 -10.75 -1.57 2.14
C THR A 56 -12.13 -1.59 2.79
N GLU A 57 -12.77 -0.42 2.79
CA GLU A 57 -14.13 -0.31 3.30
C GLU A 57 -15.10 -0.98 2.34
N GLY A 58 -16.18 -1.48 2.91
CA GLY A 58 -17.24 -2.07 2.11
C GLY A 58 -16.98 -3.52 1.83
N GLU A 59 -16.13 -3.82 0.89
CA GLU A 59 -15.87 -5.20 0.49
C GLU A 59 -14.96 -5.93 1.45
N GLU A 60 -14.24 -5.19 2.29
CA GLU A 60 -13.27 -5.78 3.19
C GLU A 60 -12.22 -6.58 2.45
N ALA A 61 -11.87 -6.14 1.26
CA ALA A 61 -10.82 -6.78 0.49
C ALA A 61 -9.47 -6.44 1.07
N LEU A 62 -8.56 -7.40 1.01
CA LEU A 62 -7.21 -7.25 1.54
C LEU A 62 -6.25 -6.98 0.39
N TYR A 63 -5.45 -5.94 0.52
CA TYR A 63 -4.46 -5.57 -0.47
C TYR A 63 -3.13 -5.33 0.20
N GLU A 64 -2.07 -5.50 -0.56
CA GLU A 64 -0.73 -5.13 -0.13
C GLU A 64 -0.30 -3.94 -0.95
N ILE A 65 0.13 -2.86 -0.28
CA ILE A 65 0.62 -1.65 -0.94
C ILE A 65 2.09 -1.51 -0.59
N ILE A 66 2.92 -1.28 -1.60
CA ILE A 66 4.36 -1.20 -1.42
C ILE A 66 4.82 0.19 -1.83
N PHE A 67 5.51 0.86 -0.91
CA PHE A 67 6.11 2.16 -1.16
C PHE A 67 7.59 2.01 -1.39
N ASN A 68 8.08 2.56 -2.48
CA ASN A 68 9.48 2.60 -2.80
C ASN A 68 9.98 4.03 -2.59
N PRO A 69 10.71 4.28 -1.49
CA PRO A 69 11.16 5.66 -1.21
C PRO A 69 12.14 6.20 -2.24
N LEU A 70 12.83 5.32 -2.95
CA LEU A 70 13.85 5.76 -3.89
C LEU A 70 13.24 6.56 -5.03
N ASP A 71 12.14 6.08 -5.60
CA ASP A 71 11.45 6.80 -6.68
C ASP A 71 10.09 7.31 -6.26
N GLN A 72 9.73 7.12 -4.97
CA GLN A 72 8.48 7.62 -4.41
C GLN A 72 7.26 7.05 -5.11
N SER A 73 7.35 5.79 -5.51
CA SER A 73 6.24 5.13 -6.18
C SER A 73 5.47 4.25 -5.21
N TRP A 74 4.20 4.08 -5.49
CA TRP A 74 3.32 3.19 -4.74
C TRP A 74 2.75 2.17 -5.71
N THR A 75 2.86 0.90 -5.36
CA THR A 75 2.31 -0.17 -6.18
C THR A 75 1.36 -1.00 -5.34
N LEU A 76 0.33 -1.51 -6.03
CA LEU A 76 -0.71 -2.30 -5.39
C LEU A 76 -0.58 -3.75 -5.83
N HIS A 77 -0.64 -4.64 -4.86
CA HIS A 77 -0.63 -6.08 -5.10
C HIS A 77 -1.89 -6.66 -4.49
N PRO A 78 -2.82 -7.17 -5.31
CA PRO A 78 -4.00 -7.82 -4.74
C PRO A 78 -3.58 -9.01 -3.91
N HIS A 79 -4.16 -9.15 -2.75
CA HIS A 79 -3.87 -10.26 -1.87
C HIS A 79 -4.89 -11.35 -2.15
N GLN A 80 -4.40 -12.49 -2.56
CA GLN A 80 -5.29 -13.62 -2.84
C GLN A 80 -5.34 -14.50 -1.61
N THR A 81 -6.54 -14.71 -1.12
CA THR A 81 -6.77 -15.62 -0.03
C THR A 81 -7.31 -16.92 -0.59
N GLU A 82 -6.76 -17.99 -0.14
CA GLU A 82 -7.20 -19.30 -0.58
C GLU A 82 -8.17 -19.90 0.41
#